data_811da3ae1d5b52264e954cf9d83a474c
#
_entry.id   811da3ae1d5b52264e954cf9d83a474c
#
_cell.length_a   1.000
_cell.length_b   1.000
_cell.length_c   1.000
_cell.angle_alpha   90.00
_cell.angle_beta   90.00
_cell.angle_gamma   90.00
#
_symmetry.space_group_name_H-M   'P 1'
#
loop_
_entity.id
_entity.type
_entity.pdbx_description
1 polymer ?
#
loop_
_entity_poly.entity_id
_entity_poly.type
_entity_poly.pdbx_seq_one_letter_code
_entity_poly.pdbx_strand_id
1 'polypeptide(L)'
;KMIIFGAGGFAKEILEVLSQNSLDSNVVFFDNVSNVKNNLMYDKFKIIYSTQDLLFEVENSKYSSCIIGVGTSKNREYAYNYINNLGIEIKTLISKNAIIGRYKVNIGEGTCIMALSQITSNVSIGKGCLINKSTVISHDVCIGNFCDIAPSSNLLGYVKIGDRCEIGSGAIILPGITIGSNCKIGAGAVVTKDVPDNSTVIGIPARGV
;
A
#
# COMPACT_ATOMS: atom_id res chain seq x y z
N LYS A 1 -14.61 -14.42 2.00
CA LYS A 1 -15.17 -13.39 1.11
C LYS A 1 -14.48 -12.07 1.40
N MET A 2 -14.11 -11.32 0.36
CA MET A 2 -13.17 -10.20 0.46
C MET A 2 -13.80 -8.90 -0.04
N ILE A 3 -13.60 -7.82 0.71
CA ILE A 3 -13.92 -6.46 0.30
C ILE A 3 -12.64 -5.81 -0.21
N ILE A 4 -12.69 -5.12 -1.35
CA ILE A 4 -11.63 -4.20 -1.77
C ILE A 4 -12.14 -2.78 -1.54
N PHE A 5 -11.47 -2.00 -0.68
CA PHE A 5 -11.82 -0.59 -0.48
C PHE A 5 -11.28 0.26 -1.64
N GLY A 6 -12.19 0.88 -2.37
CA GLY A 6 -11.91 1.63 -3.60
C GLY A 6 -12.38 0.88 -4.84
N ALA A 7 -12.72 1.61 -5.90
CA ALA A 7 -13.08 1.08 -7.22
C ALA A 7 -12.26 1.73 -8.36
N GLY A 8 -11.17 2.39 -8.03
CA GLY A 8 -10.27 3.05 -8.98
C GLY A 8 -9.20 2.11 -9.56
N GLY A 9 -8.19 2.72 -10.19
CA GLY A 9 -7.11 1.99 -10.88
C GLY A 9 -6.36 1.02 -9.96
N PHE A 10 -5.98 1.44 -8.76
CA PHE A 10 -5.25 0.57 -7.83
C PHE A 10 -6.10 -0.60 -7.31
N ALA A 11 -7.41 -0.39 -7.09
CA ALA A 11 -8.31 -1.49 -6.72
C ALA A 11 -8.37 -2.60 -7.78
N LYS A 12 -8.24 -2.25 -9.06
CA LYS A 12 -8.12 -3.23 -10.16
C LYS A 12 -6.82 -4.04 -10.05
N GLU A 13 -5.71 -3.39 -9.68
CA GLU A 13 -4.43 -4.07 -9.47
C GLU A 13 -4.47 -5.02 -8.25
N ILE A 14 -5.18 -4.64 -7.19
CA ILE A 14 -5.45 -5.53 -6.06
C ILE A 14 -6.25 -6.78 -6.51
N LEU A 15 -7.28 -6.59 -7.34
CA LEU A 15 -8.04 -7.72 -7.89
C LEU A 15 -7.14 -8.67 -8.69
N GLU A 16 -6.22 -8.15 -9.51
CA GLU A 16 -5.25 -8.98 -10.25
C GLU A 16 -4.36 -9.81 -9.31
N VAL A 17 -3.89 -9.21 -8.22
CA VAL A 17 -3.10 -9.95 -7.22
C VAL A 17 -3.94 -11.03 -6.54
N LEU A 18 -5.19 -10.74 -6.20
CA LEU A 18 -6.12 -11.73 -5.65
C LEU A 18 -6.37 -12.87 -6.63
N SER A 19 -6.58 -12.56 -7.90
CA SER A 19 -6.76 -13.57 -8.96
C SER A 19 -5.53 -14.46 -9.11
N GLN A 20 -4.36 -13.86 -9.19
CA GLN A 20 -3.09 -14.61 -9.23
C GLN A 20 -2.91 -15.51 -7.99
N ASN A 21 -3.36 -15.07 -6.83
CA ASN A 21 -3.33 -15.84 -5.59
C ASN A 21 -4.51 -16.85 -5.47
N SER A 22 -5.41 -16.94 -6.47
CA SER A 22 -6.62 -17.77 -6.46
C SER A 22 -7.62 -17.40 -5.34
N LEU A 23 -7.72 -16.11 -5.01
CA LEU A 23 -8.56 -15.55 -3.94
C LEU A 23 -9.70 -14.65 -4.45
N ASP A 24 -9.92 -14.55 -5.76
CA ASP A 24 -10.89 -13.64 -6.38
C ASP A 24 -12.31 -14.18 -6.53
N SER A 25 -12.59 -15.41 -6.09
CA SER A 25 -13.90 -16.06 -6.29
C SER A 25 -15.08 -15.35 -5.60
N ASN A 26 -14.82 -14.58 -4.55
CA ASN A 26 -15.85 -13.91 -3.75
C ASN A 26 -15.37 -12.52 -3.33
N VAL A 27 -15.24 -11.62 -4.30
CA VAL A 27 -14.80 -10.22 -4.10
C VAL A 27 -15.95 -9.26 -4.36
N VAL A 28 -16.01 -8.20 -3.57
CA VAL A 28 -16.84 -7.02 -3.76
C VAL A 28 -15.99 -5.77 -3.59
N PHE A 29 -16.32 -4.72 -4.35
CA PHE A 29 -15.70 -3.41 -4.18
C PHE A 29 -16.58 -2.53 -3.30
N PHE A 30 -15.94 -1.73 -2.45
CA PHE A 30 -16.61 -0.70 -1.69
C PHE A 30 -15.97 0.65 -1.95
N ASP A 31 -16.73 1.62 -2.44
CA ASP A 31 -16.23 2.95 -2.77
C ASP A 31 -17.23 4.01 -2.37
N ASN A 32 -17.03 4.63 -1.23
CA ASN A 32 -17.90 5.69 -0.70
C ASN A 32 -17.39 7.11 -1.02
N VAL A 33 -16.39 7.24 -1.88
CA VAL A 33 -15.73 8.53 -2.18
C VAL A 33 -15.88 8.93 -3.64
N SER A 34 -15.76 7.99 -4.56
CA SER A 34 -15.80 8.32 -5.99
C SER A 34 -17.24 8.50 -6.50
N ASN A 35 -17.42 9.45 -7.43
CA ASN A 35 -18.69 9.70 -8.10
C ASN A 35 -18.95 8.74 -9.28
N VAL A 36 -18.26 7.60 -9.33
CA VAL A 36 -18.45 6.61 -10.40
C VAL A 36 -19.77 5.88 -10.19
N LYS A 37 -20.61 5.82 -11.24
CA LYS A 37 -21.96 5.25 -11.16
C LYS A 37 -22.05 3.84 -11.77
N ASN A 38 -20.96 3.13 -11.95
CA ASN A 38 -21.01 1.77 -12.46
C ASN A 38 -21.30 0.80 -11.32
N ASN A 39 -22.31 -0.02 -11.46
CA ASN A 39 -22.66 -1.01 -10.43
C ASN A 39 -21.74 -2.25 -10.43
N LEU A 40 -20.98 -2.45 -11.49
CA LEU A 40 -20.09 -3.60 -11.65
C LEU A 40 -18.68 -3.19 -12.10
N MET A 41 -17.68 -3.82 -11.53
CA MET A 41 -16.30 -3.83 -12.01
C MET A 41 -16.16 -5.03 -12.96
N TYR A 42 -15.67 -4.78 -14.18
CA TYR A 42 -15.51 -5.81 -15.23
C TYR A 42 -16.78 -6.64 -15.49
N ASP A 43 -17.97 -6.03 -15.43
CA ASP A 43 -19.28 -6.67 -15.62
C ASP A 43 -19.52 -7.92 -14.73
N LYS A 44 -18.70 -8.08 -13.68
CA LYS A 44 -18.68 -9.26 -12.84
C LYS A 44 -18.76 -8.94 -11.33
N PHE A 45 -17.98 -8.00 -10.85
CA PHE A 45 -17.82 -7.76 -9.43
C PHE A 45 -18.67 -6.59 -8.96
N LYS A 46 -19.56 -6.82 -8.00
CA LYS A 46 -20.43 -5.78 -7.41
C LYS A 46 -19.61 -4.64 -6.81
N ILE A 47 -20.05 -3.40 -7.03
CA ILE A 47 -19.54 -2.21 -6.35
C ILE A 47 -20.63 -1.72 -5.39
N ILE A 48 -20.28 -1.53 -4.14
CA ILE A 48 -21.11 -0.98 -3.07
C ILE A 48 -20.67 0.44 -2.80
N TYR A 49 -21.61 1.38 -2.73
CA TYR A 49 -21.34 2.79 -2.52
C TYR A 49 -21.80 3.29 -1.15
N SER A 50 -22.74 2.63 -0.52
CA SER A 50 -23.28 3.04 0.77
C SER A 50 -22.73 2.16 1.91
N THR A 51 -22.46 2.79 3.05
CA THR A 51 -22.04 2.09 4.28
C THR A 51 -23.12 1.14 4.76
N GLN A 52 -24.37 1.50 4.63
CA GLN A 52 -25.52 0.67 5.04
C GLN A 52 -25.55 -0.64 4.26
N ASP A 53 -25.37 -0.56 2.92
CA ASP A 53 -25.33 -1.76 2.08
C ASP A 53 -24.09 -2.61 2.38
N LEU A 54 -22.95 -1.98 2.68
CA LEU A 54 -21.74 -2.69 3.10
C LEU A 54 -21.99 -3.47 4.41
N LEU A 55 -22.53 -2.82 5.42
CA LEU A 55 -22.82 -3.45 6.71
C LEU A 55 -23.84 -4.58 6.57
N PHE A 56 -24.88 -4.39 5.76
CA PHE A 56 -25.85 -5.45 5.44
C PHE A 56 -25.17 -6.68 4.82
N GLU A 57 -24.23 -6.48 3.89
CA GLU A 57 -23.47 -7.59 3.29
C GLU A 57 -22.53 -8.28 4.30
N VAL A 58 -21.96 -7.52 5.23
CA VAL A 58 -21.10 -8.06 6.30
C VAL A 58 -21.94 -8.86 7.31
N GLU A 59 -23.04 -8.32 7.81
CA GLU A 59 -23.94 -8.96 8.79
C GLU A 59 -24.51 -10.28 8.28
N ASN A 60 -24.82 -10.35 6.97
CA ASN A 60 -25.28 -11.59 6.34
C ASN A 60 -24.13 -12.59 6.11
N SER A 61 -22.99 -12.43 6.78
CA SER A 61 -21.80 -13.31 6.74
C SER A 61 -21.22 -13.54 5.35
N LYS A 62 -21.45 -12.60 4.44
CA LYS A 62 -20.93 -12.71 3.07
C LYS A 62 -19.49 -12.22 2.96
N TYR A 63 -19.14 -11.13 3.67
CA TYR A 63 -17.82 -10.49 3.60
C TYR A 63 -17.32 -10.17 5.00
N SER A 64 -16.14 -10.67 5.37
CA SER A 64 -15.61 -10.58 6.73
C SER A 64 -14.30 -9.81 6.81
N SER A 65 -13.66 -9.52 5.69
CA SER A 65 -12.36 -8.86 5.68
C SER A 65 -12.19 -7.93 4.47
N CYS A 66 -11.33 -6.93 4.63
CA CYS A 66 -11.10 -5.87 3.66
C CYS A 66 -9.62 -5.72 3.32
N ILE A 67 -9.34 -5.43 2.05
CA ILE A 67 -8.03 -5.00 1.56
C ILE A 67 -8.14 -3.54 1.12
N ILE A 68 -7.13 -2.73 1.46
CA ILE A 68 -7.08 -1.32 1.11
C ILE A 68 -6.62 -1.16 -0.34
N GLY A 69 -7.57 -0.90 -1.24
CA GLY A 69 -7.38 -0.77 -2.69
C GLY A 69 -7.28 0.67 -3.20
N VAL A 70 -6.82 1.60 -2.35
CA VAL A 70 -6.58 3.00 -2.71
C VAL A 70 -5.09 3.34 -2.61
N GLY A 71 -4.62 4.20 -3.52
CA GLY A 71 -3.25 4.75 -3.49
C GLY A 71 -3.15 5.96 -2.56
N THR A 72 -2.00 6.59 -2.52
CA THR A 72 -1.57 7.69 -1.67
C THR A 72 -1.67 7.42 -0.16
N SER A 73 -0.72 7.89 0.56
CA SER A 73 -0.60 7.74 2.01
C SER A 73 -1.87 8.20 2.74
N LYS A 74 -2.37 9.40 2.43
CA LYS A 74 -3.57 9.99 3.05
C LYS A 74 -4.84 9.17 2.81
N ASN A 75 -5.06 8.71 1.59
CA ASN A 75 -6.25 7.92 1.26
C ASN A 75 -6.20 6.53 1.91
N ARG A 76 -5.01 5.93 2.01
CA ARG A 76 -4.81 4.65 2.68
C ARG A 76 -5.10 4.74 4.17
N GLU A 77 -4.59 5.78 4.84
CA GLU A 77 -4.88 6.04 6.25
C GLU A 77 -6.38 6.27 6.50
N TYR A 78 -7.03 7.05 5.64
CA TYR A 78 -8.49 7.25 5.71
C TYR A 78 -9.25 5.92 5.56
N ALA A 79 -8.96 5.14 4.52
CA ALA A 79 -9.63 3.87 4.25
C ALA A 79 -9.41 2.85 5.38
N TYR A 80 -8.18 2.77 5.90
CA TYR A 80 -7.84 1.92 7.02
C TYR A 80 -8.66 2.27 8.26
N ASN A 81 -8.66 3.53 8.67
CA ASN A 81 -9.39 3.99 9.85
C ASN A 81 -10.90 3.83 9.66
N TYR A 82 -11.41 4.09 8.47
CA TYR A 82 -12.82 3.93 8.14
C TYR A 82 -13.28 2.47 8.34
N ILE A 83 -12.58 1.52 7.73
CA ILE A 83 -12.91 0.08 7.83
C ILE A 83 -12.72 -0.45 9.25
N ASN A 84 -11.65 -0.03 9.94
CA ASN A 84 -11.39 -0.39 11.33
C ASN A 84 -12.52 0.07 12.26
N ASN A 85 -13.05 1.28 12.06
CA ASN A 85 -14.17 1.82 12.85
C ASN A 85 -15.49 1.07 12.61
N LEU A 86 -15.63 0.39 11.49
CA LEU A 86 -16.77 -0.51 11.21
C LEU A 86 -16.58 -1.92 11.82
N GLY A 87 -15.45 -2.19 12.47
CA GLY A 87 -15.14 -3.50 13.03
C GLY A 87 -14.86 -4.59 11.99
N ILE A 88 -14.57 -4.21 10.74
CA ILE A 88 -14.24 -5.14 9.66
C ILE A 88 -12.75 -5.42 9.69
N GLU A 89 -12.36 -6.70 9.67
CA GLU A 89 -10.97 -7.12 9.67
C GLU A 89 -10.22 -6.59 8.44
N ILE A 90 -9.04 -6.00 8.64
CA ILE A 90 -8.20 -5.52 7.55
C ILE A 90 -7.10 -6.56 7.26
N LYS A 91 -6.99 -7.00 6.02
CA LYS A 91 -6.02 -8.02 5.61
C LYS A 91 -4.79 -7.39 4.94
N THR A 92 -3.65 -7.95 5.26
CA THR A 92 -2.42 -7.75 4.51
C THR A 92 -2.46 -8.59 3.23
N LEU A 93 -2.15 -7.97 2.09
CA LEU A 93 -2.08 -8.65 0.80
C LEU A 93 -0.62 -8.78 0.35
N ILE A 94 -0.19 -9.99 0.07
CA ILE A 94 1.14 -10.26 -0.50
C ILE A 94 0.96 -11.00 -1.81
N SER A 95 1.49 -10.44 -2.89
CA SER A 95 1.52 -11.12 -4.18
C SER A 95 2.37 -12.39 -4.08
N LYS A 96 1.87 -13.50 -4.60
CA LYS A 96 2.68 -14.74 -4.70
C LYS A 96 3.96 -14.58 -5.53
N ASN A 97 4.02 -13.54 -6.34
CA ASN A 97 5.19 -13.20 -7.16
C ASN A 97 6.12 -12.18 -6.47
N ALA A 98 5.88 -11.82 -5.20
CA ALA A 98 6.83 -11.06 -4.40
C ALA A 98 7.85 -11.99 -3.75
N ILE A 99 9.07 -11.51 -3.58
CA ILE A 99 10.17 -12.24 -2.92
C ILE A 99 10.33 -11.68 -1.52
N ILE A 100 9.94 -12.44 -0.51
CA ILE A 100 10.01 -12.02 0.89
C ILE A 100 11.09 -12.85 1.62
N GLY A 101 12.03 -12.15 2.24
CA GLY A 101 13.08 -12.76 3.06
C GLY A 101 12.50 -13.52 4.26
N ARG A 102 13.20 -14.57 4.68
CA ARG A 102 12.74 -15.45 5.77
C ARG A 102 13.18 -14.99 7.16
N TYR A 103 14.16 -14.09 7.24
CA TYR A 103 14.78 -13.73 8.50
C TYR A 103 14.38 -12.33 8.96
N LYS A 104 13.63 -12.26 10.07
CA LYS A 104 13.23 -11.01 10.75
C LYS A 104 12.54 -10.01 9.83
N VAL A 105 11.62 -10.46 8.97
CA VAL A 105 10.77 -9.58 8.18
C VAL A 105 9.41 -9.46 8.88
N ASN A 106 9.04 -8.23 9.24
CA ASN A 106 7.78 -7.90 9.87
C ASN A 106 6.98 -6.99 8.94
N ILE A 107 5.73 -7.35 8.66
CA ILE A 107 4.83 -6.61 7.77
C ILE A 107 3.56 -6.29 8.54
N GLY A 108 3.27 -5.00 8.67
CA GLY A 108 2.10 -4.51 9.39
C GLY A 108 0.78 -4.80 8.68
N GLU A 109 -0.28 -4.84 9.46
CA GLU A 109 -1.65 -5.09 9.01
C GLU A 109 -2.09 -4.10 7.92
N GLY A 110 -2.87 -4.57 6.96
CA GLY A 110 -3.40 -3.74 5.86
C GLY A 110 -2.36 -3.30 4.83
N THR A 111 -1.13 -3.76 4.93
CA THR A 111 -0.07 -3.49 3.95
C THR A 111 -0.27 -4.34 2.71
N CYS A 112 -0.07 -3.72 1.53
CA CYS A 112 -0.11 -4.40 0.25
C CYS A 112 1.29 -4.51 -0.34
N ILE A 113 1.74 -5.73 -0.66
CA ILE A 113 3.01 -6.00 -1.32
C ILE A 113 2.72 -6.55 -2.71
N MET A 114 3.08 -5.76 -3.73
CA MET A 114 2.77 -6.04 -5.12
C MET A 114 3.81 -6.97 -5.77
N ALA A 115 3.47 -7.45 -6.96
CA ALA A 115 4.30 -8.41 -7.69
C ALA A 115 5.72 -7.88 -7.97
N LEU A 116 6.69 -8.80 -7.99
CA LEU A 116 8.11 -8.57 -8.29
C LEU A 116 8.83 -7.64 -7.28
N SER A 117 8.17 -7.23 -6.19
CA SER A 117 8.87 -6.56 -5.11
C SER A 117 9.78 -7.56 -4.36
N GLN A 118 10.94 -7.06 -3.93
CA GLN A 118 11.95 -7.85 -3.23
C GLN A 118 12.20 -7.23 -1.85
N ILE A 119 11.99 -8.00 -0.80
CA ILE A 119 12.23 -7.60 0.58
C ILE A 119 13.22 -8.59 1.17
N THR A 120 14.37 -8.10 1.63
CA THR A 120 15.45 -8.99 2.09
C THR A 120 15.31 -9.35 3.58
N SER A 121 16.30 -9.17 4.40
CA SER A 121 16.32 -9.59 5.81
C SER A 121 16.31 -8.42 6.78
N ASN A 122 15.79 -8.64 7.99
CA ASN A 122 15.76 -7.66 9.08
C ASN A 122 15.02 -6.37 8.68
N VAL A 123 13.86 -6.53 7.98
CA VAL A 123 13.04 -5.43 7.49
C VAL A 123 11.77 -5.30 8.33
N SER A 124 11.42 -4.07 8.69
CA SER A 124 10.16 -3.75 9.36
C SER A 124 9.34 -2.79 8.51
N ILE A 125 8.10 -3.15 8.20
CA ILE A 125 7.15 -2.34 7.44
C ILE A 125 5.93 -2.12 8.32
N GLY A 126 5.54 -0.86 8.51
CA GLY A 126 4.37 -0.46 9.29
C GLY A 126 3.05 -0.89 8.67
N LYS A 127 1.95 -0.53 9.34
CA LYS A 127 0.58 -0.84 8.89
C LYS A 127 0.14 0.03 7.72
N GLY A 128 -0.76 -0.50 6.91
CA GLY A 128 -1.42 0.24 5.85
C GLY A 128 -0.50 0.72 4.71
N CYS A 129 0.72 0.21 4.60
CA CYS A 129 1.66 0.59 3.55
C CYS A 129 1.31 -0.01 2.18
N LEU A 130 1.79 0.64 1.13
CA LEU A 130 1.83 0.10 -0.22
C LEU A 130 3.29 -0.07 -0.64
N ILE A 131 3.71 -1.30 -0.88
CA ILE A 131 4.99 -1.63 -1.51
C ILE A 131 4.67 -2.05 -2.94
N ASN A 132 4.91 -1.15 -3.87
CA ASN A 132 4.45 -1.31 -5.23
C ASN A 132 5.39 -2.22 -6.06
N LYS A 133 4.98 -2.51 -7.29
CA LYS A 133 5.65 -3.47 -8.19
C LYS A 133 7.14 -3.17 -8.36
N SER A 134 7.96 -4.23 -8.37
CA SER A 134 9.40 -4.15 -8.62
C SER A 134 10.19 -3.26 -7.64
N THR A 135 9.63 -2.96 -6.47
CA THR A 135 10.33 -2.23 -5.40
C THR A 135 11.39 -3.13 -4.77
N VAL A 136 12.57 -2.59 -4.50
CA VAL A 136 13.64 -3.31 -3.79
C VAL A 136 13.81 -2.70 -2.39
N ILE A 137 13.66 -3.52 -1.36
CA ILE A 137 13.88 -3.16 0.04
C ILE A 137 15.02 -4.02 0.57
N SER A 138 16.17 -3.39 0.77
CA SER A 138 17.38 -4.05 1.24
C SER A 138 17.32 -4.36 2.73
N HIS A 139 18.39 -4.96 3.25
CA HIS A 139 18.51 -5.37 4.65
C HIS A 139 18.45 -4.19 5.62
N ASP A 140 17.96 -4.43 6.82
CA ASP A 140 17.93 -3.48 7.94
C ASP A 140 17.10 -2.20 7.66
N VAL A 141 16.18 -2.24 6.70
CA VAL A 141 15.30 -1.11 6.37
C VAL A 141 14.10 -1.09 7.32
N CYS A 142 13.74 0.12 7.77
CA CYS A 142 12.57 0.36 8.59
C CYS A 142 11.64 1.37 7.90
N ILE A 143 10.38 0.99 7.69
CA ILE A 143 9.34 1.84 7.06
C ILE A 143 8.20 2.03 8.06
N GLY A 144 7.83 3.28 8.31
CA GLY A 144 6.72 3.66 9.17
C GLY A 144 5.36 3.28 8.58
N ASN A 145 4.29 3.81 9.18
CA ASN A 145 2.92 3.48 8.80
C ASN A 145 2.44 4.29 7.60
N PHE A 146 1.52 3.72 6.82
CA PHE A 146 0.82 4.39 5.72
C PHE A 146 1.74 4.99 4.65
N CYS A 147 2.90 4.41 4.42
CA CYS A 147 3.80 4.82 3.35
C CYS A 147 3.39 4.24 2.00
N ASP A 148 3.57 5.03 0.95
CA ASP A 148 3.43 4.61 -0.44
C ASP A 148 4.81 4.57 -1.09
N ILE A 149 5.31 3.37 -1.35
CA ILE A 149 6.59 3.11 -2.00
C ILE A 149 6.28 2.74 -3.45
N ALA A 150 6.40 3.71 -4.33
CA ALA A 150 5.97 3.61 -5.73
C ALA A 150 6.84 2.63 -6.56
N PRO A 151 6.38 2.21 -7.75
CA PRO A 151 7.05 1.17 -8.54
C PRO A 151 8.55 1.43 -8.78
N SER A 152 9.34 0.36 -8.73
CA SER A 152 10.78 0.36 -9.03
C SER A 152 11.63 1.24 -8.12
N SER A 153 11.12 1.67 -6.97
CA SER A 153 11.93 2.38 -5.97
C SER A 153 12.93 1.44 -5.31
N ASN A 154 14.08 1.98 -4.91
CA ASN A 154 15.15 1.23 -4.27
C ASN A 154 15.49 1.84 -2.91
N LEU A 155 15.20 1.11 -1.84
CA LEU A 155 15.56 1.46 -0.47
C LEU A 155 16.77 0.62 -0.08
N LEU A 156 17.94 1.26 -0.02
CA LEU A 156 19.19 0.54 0.25
C LEU A 156 19.37 0.27 1.75
N GLY A 157 20.40 -0.49 2.11
CA GLY A 157 20.56 -0.97 3.47
C GLY A 157 20.53 0.12 4.54
N TYR A 158 19.92 -0.18 5.71
CA TYR A 158 19.80 0.71 6.88
C TYR A 158 18.95 1.98 6.66
N VAL A 159 18.21 2.10 5.56
CA VAL A 159 17.29 3.23 5.33
C VAL A 159 16.16 3.21 6.37
N LYS A 160 15.84 4.39 6.90
CA LYS A 160 14.70 4.60 7.79
C LYS A 160 13.73 5.57 7.15
N ILE A 161 12.44 5.22 7.11
CA ILE A 161 11.37 6.06 6.58
C ILE A 161 10.33 6.25 7.67
N GLY A 162 9.99 7.49 7.98
CA GLY A 162 8.92 7.83 8.91
C GLY A 162 7.53 7.51 8.37
N ASP A 163 6.50 7.90 9.10
CA ASP A 163 5.12 7.65 8.73
C ASP A 163 4.66 8.53 7.54
N ARG A 164 3.68 8.03 6.78
CA ARG A 164 2.97 8.80 5.73
C ARG A 164 3.88 9.39 4.66
N CYS A 165 4.95 8.69 4.31
CA CYS A 165 5.83 9.11 3.24
C CYS A 165 5.37 8.57 1.87
N GLU A 166 5.61 9.35 0.83
CA GLU A 166 5.39 8.98 -0.57
C GLU A 166 6.74 8.95 -1.29
N ILE A 167 7.21 7.77 -1.66
CA ILE A 167 8.46 7.57 -2.38
C ILE A 167 8.13 7.35 -3.85
N GLY A 168 8.49 8.30 -4.69
CA GLY A 168 8.16 8.31 -6.12
C GLY A 168 8.81 7.18 -6.91
N SER A 169 8.18 6.81 -8.04
CA SER A 169 8.63 5.70 -8.88
C SER A 169 10.10 5.85 -9.29
N GLY A 170 10.86 4.76 -9.19
CA GLY A 170 12.28 4.75 -9.55
C GLY A 170 13.20 5.57 -8.64
N ALA A 171 12.71 6.11 -7.52
CA ALA A 171 13.58 6.81 -6.57
C ALA A 171 14.57 5.85 -5.91
N ILE A 172 15.77 6.35 -5.61
CA ILE A 172 16.84 5.61 -4.96
C ILE A 172 17.21 6.32 -3.66
N ILE A 173 17.08 5.62 -2.56
CA ILE A 173 17.49 6.12 -1.24
C ILE A 173 18.79 5.43 -0.86
N LEU A 174 19.87 6.19 -0.71
CA LEU A 174 21.20 5.64 -0.43
C LEU A 174 21.27 5.02 0.98
N PRO A 175 22.26 4.13 1.23
CA PRO A 175 22.36 3.42 2.51
C PRO A 175 22.44 4.36 3.72
N GLY A 176 21.77 3.98 4.82
CA GLY A 176 21.83 4.68 6.10
C GLY A 176 21.05 5.98 6.17
N ILE A 177 20.38 6.41 5.09
CA ILE A 177 19.60 7.65 5.03
C ILE A 177 18.32 7.51 5.88
N THR A 178 18.03 8.58 6.61
CA THR A 178 16.76 8.74 7.33
C THR A 178 15.85 9.75 6.60
N ILE A 179 14.63 9.33 6.31
CA ILE A 179 13.56 10.18 5.79
C ILE A 179 12.54 10.36 6.91
N GLY A 180 12.27 11.60 7.28
CA GLY A 180 11.28 11.94 8.29
C GLY A 180 9.85 11.60 7.86
N SER A 181 8.88 11.90 8.70
CA SER A 181 7.45 11.65 8.42
C SER A 181 6.86 12.68 7.47
N ASN A 182 5.78 12.30 6.77
CA ASN A 182 5.04 13.14 5.81
C ASN A 182 5.92 13.69 4.66
N CYS A 183 6.96 12.98 4.28
CA CYS A 183 7.87 13.40 3.21
C CYS A 183 7.40 12.90 1.84
N LYS A 184 7.75 13.69 0.81
CA LYS A 184 7.56 13.30 -0.59
C LYS A 184 8.91 13.28 -1.30
N ILE A 185 9.23 12.13 -1.88
CA ILE A 185 10.42 11.94 -2.70
C ILE A 185 9.97 11.84 -4.15
N GLY A 186 10.45 12.74 -4.99
CA GLY A 186 10.06 12.79 -6.41
C GLY A 186 10.47 11.55 -7.17
N ALA A 187 9.75 11.25 -8.26
CA ALA A 187 10.10 10.13 -9.13
C ALA A 187 11.52 10.28 -9.70
N GLY A 188 12.28 9.17 -9.73
CA GLY A 188 13.66 9.14 -10.21
C GLY A 188 14.67 9.91 -9.35
N ALA A 189 14.28 10.42 -8.19
CA ALA A 189 15.20 11.14 -7.31
C ALA A 189 16.24 10.21 -6.69
N VAL A 190 17.46 10.71 -6.49
CA VAL A 190 18.53 10.02 -5.75
C VAL A 190 18.79 10.78 -4.45
N VAL A 191 18.30 10.21 -3.34
CA VAL A 191 18.43 10.82 -2.01
C VAL A 191 19.77 10.43 -1.40
N THR A 192 20.61 11.42 -1.17
CA THR A 192 22.00 11.26 -0.71
C THR A 192 22.24 11.83 0.69
N LYS A 193 21.24 12.43 1.31
CA LYS A 193 21.27 13.01 2.67
C LYS A 193 19.93 12.81 3.34
N ASP A 194 19.93 12.87 4.65
CA ASP A 194 18.70 12.81 5.44
C ASP A 194 17.70 13.90 5.04
N VAL A 195 16.42 13.56 5.12
CA VAL A 195 15.30 14.43 4.75
C VAL A 195 14.47 14.68 6.01
N PRO A 196 14.33 15.95 6.45
CA PRO A 196 13.54 16.25 7.64
C PRO A 196 12.04 16.06 7.38
N ASP A 197 11.26 15.97 8.47
CA ASP A 197 9.80 15.83 8.41
C ASP A 197 9.16 16.88 7.49
N ASN A 198 8.03 16.52 6.87
CA ASN A 198 7.18 17.39 6.06
C ASN A 198 7.89 18.01 4.85
N SER A 199 8.94 17.37 4.35
CA SER A 199 9.74 17.89 3.23
C SER A 199 9.37 17.21 1.91
N THR A 200 9.53 17.97 0.83
CA THR A 200 9.51 17.44 -0.54
C THR A 200 10.90 17.60 -1.14
N VAL A 201 11.46 16.51 -1.71
CA VAL A 201 12.78 16.54 -2.38
C VAL A 201 12.68 15.87 -3.75
N ILE A 202 13.38 16.44 -4.73
CA ILE A 202 13.39 15.97 -6.12
C ILE A 202 14.81 16.04 -6.72
N GLY A 203 15.04 15.32 -7.80
CA GLY A 203 16.25 15.41 -8.64
C GLY A 203 17.40 14.50 -8.25
N ILE A 204 18.52 14.65 -8.95
CA ILE A 204 19.76 13.88 -8.79
C ILE A 204 20.94 14.86 -8.70
N PRO A 205 21.55 15.00 -7.52
CA PRO A 205 21.09 14.52 -6.21
C PRO A 205 19.83 15.24 -5.74
N ALA A 206 18.99 14.59 -4.93
CA ALA A 206 17.73 15.15 -4.45
C ALA A 206 17.95 16.42 -3.61
N ARG A 207 17.10 17.44 -3.85
CA ARG A 207 17.09 18.72 -3.14
C ARG A 207 15.66 19.11 -2.78
N GLY A 208 15.53 19.88 -1.71
CA GLY A 208 14.24 20.44 -1.26
C GLY A 208 13.64 21.39 -2.29
N VAL A 209 12.30 21.41 -2.38
CA VAL A 209 11.46 22.29 -3.19
C VAL A 209 10.44 22.98 -2.33
#